data_a42f58330ed8745d693599a8ef893f97
#
_entry.id   a42f58330ed8745d693599a8ef893f97
#
_cell.length_a   1.000
_cell.length_b   1.000
_cell.length_c   1.000
_cell.angle_alpha   90.00
_cell.angle_beta   90.00
_cell.angle_gamma   90.00
#
_symmetry.space_group_name_H-M   'P 1'
#
loop_
_entity.id
_entity.type
_entity.pdbx_description
1 polymer ?
#
loop_
_entity_poly.entity_id
_entity_poly.type
_entity_poly.pdbx_seq_one_letter_code
_entity_poly.pdbx_strand_id
1 'polypeptide(L)'
;MIQLSILKISGYGPWTLTLGSDREHELQMLQASLYKEVQKLFSEKNCLVFLNRADEFFVVSNGLELDDHIQIQKSLKKLFDVHLTISIGFGKSPFEANLKAHDGKRNEIILNKEHNIFGFVNGKLDSKVSIMHLDVNDLTSKGETNSPYEISSIIFSLYSKMSKFFLQKDSLTFFMGGDNFIVIASEDAKKSVQNFIDIIKSDDKISLNCGIGNGYTSREAVKLATKSLDTIREIRDSGKEKPEVYELSC
;
A
#
# COMPACT_ATOMS: atom_id res chain seq x y z
N MET A 1 -17.04 4.95 -0.14
CA MET A 1 -16.29 4.58 1.07
C MET A 1 -15.18 3.60 0.72
N ILE A 2 -14.07 3.55 1.46
CA ILE A 2 -12.97 2.60 1.23
C ILE A 2 -12.98 1.53 2.32
N GLN A 3 -12.69 0.27 1.97
CA GLN A 3 -12.48 -0.82 2.90
C GLN A 3 -11.01 -1.23 2.91
N LEU A 4 -10.44 -1.35 4.11
CA LEU A 4 -9.09 -1.86 4.34
C LEU A 4 -9.15 -3.11 5.21
N SER A 5 -8.31 -4.08 4.85
CA SER A 5 -8.02 -5.25 5.67
C SER A 5 -6.55 -5.24 6.08
N ILE A 6 -6.29 -5.43 7.37
CA ILE A 6 -4.95 -5.55 7.93
C ILE A 6 -4.74 -7.01 8.29
N LEU A 7 -3.86 -7.67 7.57
CA LEU A 7 -3.42 -9.03 7.86
C LEU A 7 -2.13 -8.96 8.68
N LYS A 8 -2.08 -9.68 9.81
CA LYS A 8 -0.94 -9.64 10.71
C LYS A 8 -0.60 -11.01 11.27
N ILE A 9 0.70 -11.29 11.44
CA ILE A 9 1.18 -12.44 12.23
C ILE A 9 1.00 -12.09 13.71
N SER A 10 0.12 -12.81 14.40
CA SER A 10 -0.15 -12.61 15.82
C SER A 10 1.00 -13.17 16.66
N GLY A 11 1.43 -12.40 17.68
CA GLY A 11 2.51 -12.83 18.57
C GLY A 11 3.87 -12.94 17.87
N TYR A 12 4.10 -12.19 16.79
CA TYR A 12 5.31 -12.28 15.97
C TYR A 12 6.60 -12.21 16.80
N GLY A 13 6.75 -11.19 17.66
CA GLY A 13 7.96 -11.03 18.48
C GLY A 13 8.27 -12.24 19.37
N PRO A 14 7.36 -12.68 20.26
CA PRO A 14 7.57 -13.89 21.06
C PRO A 14 7.78 -15.15 20.22
N TRP A 15 7.08 -15.30 19.11
CA TRP A 15 7.21 -16.45 18.23
C TRP A 15 8.61 -16.52 17.57
N THR A 16 9.16 -15.38 17.10
CA THR A 16 10.50 -15.38 16.49
C THR A 16 11.59 -15.81 17.45
N LEU A 17 11.42 -15.62 18.76
CA LEU A 17 12.39 -16.08 19.76
C LEU A 17 12.45 -17.61 19.86
N THR A 18 11.39 -18.31 19.47
CA THR A 18 11.35 -19.79 19.47
C THR A 18 12.19 -20.41 18.36
N LEU A 19 12.56 -19.64 17.33
CA LEU A 19 13.33 -20.10 16.18
C LEU A 19 14.85 -20.15 16.43
N GLY A 20 15.31 -19.76 17.62
CA GLY A 20 16.73 -19.71 17.96
C GLY A 20 17.43 -18.43 17.50
N SER A 21 18.76 -18.39 17.58
CA SER A 21 19.55 -17.19 17.26
C SER A 21 19.97 -17.05 15.80
N ASP A 22 19.92 -18.13 15.03
CA ASP A 22 20.26 -18.12 13.58
C ASP A 22 19.01 -18.08 12.70
N ARG A 23 18.05 -17.26 13.08
CA ARG A 23 16.70 -17.23 12.45
C ARG A 23 16.51 -16.20 11.33
N GLU A 24 17.42 -15.24 11.18
CA GLU A 24 17.14 -14.05 10.34
C GLU A 24 16.91 -14.42 8.87
N HIS A 25 17.68 -15.34 8.30
CA HIS A 25 17.49 -15.79 6.92
C HIS A 25 16.17 -16.57 6.73
N GLU A 26 15.79 -17.43 7.69
CA GLU A 26 14.53 -18.18 7.65
C GLU A 26 13.32 -17.25 7.75
N LEU A 27 13.40 -16.22 8.61
CA LEU A 27 12.36 -15.19 8.75
C LEU A 27 12.17 -14.42 7.46
N GLN A 28 13.25 -13.98 6.80
CA GLN A 28 13.15 -13.27 5.52
C GLN A 28 12.54 -14.15 4.43
N MET A 29 12.90 -15.43 4.35
CA MET A 29 12.30 -16.39 3.41
C MET A 29 10.81 -16.60 3.69
N LEU A 30 10.42 -16.77 4.94
CA LEU A 30 9.03 -16.91 5.35
C LEU A 30 8.23 -15.65 5.00
N GLN A 31 8.74 -14.48 5.34
CA GLN A 31 8.09 -13.19 5.07
C GLN A 31 7.88 -12.98 3.57
N ALA A 32 8.90 -13.27 2.75
CA ALA A 32 8.79 -13.17 1.30
C ALA A 32 7.76 -14.16 0.73
N SER A 33 7.75 -15.40 1.23
CA SER A 33 6.81 -16.43 0.81
C SER A 33 5.38 -16.10 1.23
N LEU A 34 5.19 -15.63 2.45
CA LEU A 34 3.89 -15.19 2.96
C LEU A 34 3.36 -14.00 2.16
N TYR A 35 4.20 -12.99 1.91
CA TYR A 35 3.82 -11.83 1.09
C TYR A 35 3.40 -12.24 -0.32
N LYS A 36 4.14 -13.13 -0.96
CA LYS A 36 3.79 -13.68 -2.27
C LYS A 36 2.40 -14.32 -2.29
N GLU A 37 2.09 -15.16 -1.31
CA GLU A 37 0.78 -15.85 -1.27
C GLU A 37 -0.35 -14.88 -0.88
N VAL A 38 -0.12 -13.92 0.02
CA VAL A 38 -1.08 -12.86 0.34
C VAL A 38 -1.38 -12.04 -0.92
N GLN A 39 -0.36 -11.61 -1.67
CA GLN A 39 -0.50 -10.90 -2.95
C GLN A 39 -1.35 -11.72 -3.93
N LYS A 40 -1.05 -13.00 -4.11
CA LYS A 40 -1.78 -13.88 -5.03
C LYS A 40 -3.25 -13.97 -4.66
N LEU A 41 -3.58 -14.37 -3.43
CA LEU A 41 -4.95 -14.61 -2.99
C LEU A 41 -5.84 -13.37 -3.06
N PHE A 42 -5.31 -12.22 -2.63
CA PHE A 42 -6.06 -10.97 -2.69
C PHE A 42 -6.15 -10.39 -4.12
N SER A 43 -5.10 -10.55 -4.93
CA SER A 43 -5.13 -10.07 -6.32
C SER A 43 -6.11 -10.83 -7.20
N GLU A 44 -6.36 -12.12 -6.93
CA GLU A 44 -7.42 -12.92 -7.57
C GLU A 44 -8.83 -12.36 -7.30
N LYS A 45 -8.97 -11.59 -6.21
CA LYS A 45 -10.19 -10.86 -5.81
C LYS A 45 -10.15 -9.37 -6.20
N ASN A 46 -9.29 -8.97 -7.14
CA ASN A 46 -9.10 -7.58 -7.58
C ASN A 46 -8.69 -6.58 -6.48
N CYS A 47 -8.05 -7.08 -5.42
CA CYS A 47 -7.49 -6.27 -4.35
C CYS A 47 -6.02 -5.92 -4.59
N LEU A 48 -5.53 -4.90 -3.89
CA LEU A 48 -4.15 -4.46 -3.88
C LEU A 48 -3.57 -4.60 -2.48
N VAL A 49 -2.42 -5.26 -2.37
CA VAL A 49 -1.74 -5.56 -1.11
C VAL A 49 -0.46 -4.75 -0.99
N PHE A 50 -0.20 -4.26 0.20
CA PHE A 50 1.02 -3.53 0.55
C PHE A 50 1.72 -4.17 1.74
N LEU A 51 3.04 -4.28 1.67
CA LEU A 51 3.88 -4.64 2.80
C LEU A 51 4.03 -3.39 3.69
N ASN A 52 3.47 -3.42 4.90
CA ASN A 52 3.64 -2.34 5.88
C ASN A 52 4.85 -2.61 6.78
N ARG A 53 4.90 -3.83 7.31
CA ARG A 53 6.03 -4.38 8.08
C ARG A 53 6.17 -5.85 7.72
N ALA A 54 7.29 -6.44 8.09
CA ALA A 54 7.57 -7.84 7.81
C ALA A 54 6.50 -8.84 8.34
N ASP A 55 5.74 -8.44 9.35
CA ASP A 55 4.66 -9.21 9.99
C ASP A 55 3.26 -8.67 9.69
N GLU A 56 3.13 -7.63 8.84
CA GLU A 56 1.86 -6.90 8.68
C GLU A 56 1.65 -6.40 7.25
N PHE A 57 0.49 -6.73 6.67
CA PHE A 57 0.11 -6.36 5.31
C PHE A 57 -1.18 -5.54 5.33
N PHE A 58 -1.21 -4.49 4.53
CA PHE A 58 -2.41 -3.69 4.27
C PHE A 58 -3.01 -4.10 2.93
N VAL A 59 -4.32 -4.22 2.90
CA VAL A 59 -5.06 -4.60 1.70
C VAL A 59 -6.19 -3.63 1.45
N VAL A 60 -6.24 -3.04 0.27
CA VAL A 60 -7.44 -2.32 -0.18
C VAL A 60 -8.42 -3.36 -0.68
N SER A 61 -9.40 -3.67 0.14
CA SER A 61 -10.31 -4.83 0.00
C SER A 61 -11.75 -4.45 -0.34
N ASN A 62 -11.95 -3.34 -1.05
CA ASN A 62 -13.26 -2.94 -1.53
C ASN A 62 -13.95 -4.07 -2.31
N GLY A 63 -15.20 -4.35 -1.97
CA GLY A 63 -15.99 -5.40 -2.60
C GLY A 63 -15.83 -6.80 -1.98
N LEU A 64 -14.87 -7.01 -1.07
CA LEU A 64 -14.76 -8.28 -0.37
C LEU A 64 -15.76 -8.37 0.77
N GLU A 65 -16.45 -9.50 0.84
CA GLU A 65 -17.30 -9.88 1.95
C GLU A 65 -16.56 -10.71 3.00
N LEU A 66 -17.22 -11.04 4.08
CA LEU A 66 -16.63 -11.84 5.16
C LEU A 66 -16.18 -13.22 4.67
N ASP A 67 -16.97 -13.87 3.83
CA ASP A 67 -16.67 -15.21 3.30
C ASP A 67 -15.40 -15.22 2.45
N ASP A 68 -15.12 -14.16 1.68
CA ASP A 68 -13.88 -14.01 0.95
C ASP A 68 -12.66 -14.00 1.89
N HIS A 69 -12.74 -13.23 2.98
CA HIS A 69 -11.68 -13.17 3.99
C HIS A 69 -11.49 -14.52 4.71
N ILE A 70 -12.58 -15.24 4.99
CA ILE A 70 -12.53 -16.60 5.56
C ILE A 70 -11.80 -17.56 4.60
N GLN A 71 -12.12 -17.55 3.32
CA GLN A 71 -11.48 -18.41 2.31
C GLN A 71 -9.98 -18.11 2.19
N ILE A 72 -9.60 -16.83 2.15
CA ILE A 72 -8.20 -16.41 2.11
C ILE A 72 -7.46 -16.88 3.37
N GLN A 73 -8.03 -16.65 4.55
CA GLN A 73 -7.44 -17.07 5.82
C GLN A 73 -7.26 -18.60 5.90
N LYS A 74 -8.26 -19.38 5.43
CA LYS A 74 -8.16 -20.85 5.34
C LYS A 74 -7.01 -21.28 4.42
N SER A 75 -6.85 -20.62 3.28
CA SER A 75 -5.79 -20.93 2.33
C SER A 75 -4.41 -20.65 2.92
N LEU A 76 -4.24 -19.50 3.57
CA LEU A 76 -2.98 -19.13 4.22
C LEU A 76 -2.61 -20.07 5.38
N LYS A 77 -3.60 -20.44 6.22
CA LYS A 77 -3.39 -21.40 7.33
C LYS A 77 -2.95 -22.80 6.88
N LYS A 78 -3.29 -23.22 5.65
CA LYS A 78 -2.84 -24.49 5.08
C LYS A 78 -1.38 -24.46 4.63
N LEU A 79 -0.87 -23.26 4.26
CA LEU A 79 0.46 -23.10 3.68
C LEU A 79 1.50 -22.68 4.72
N PHE A 80 1.07 -22.00 5.79
CA PHE A 80 1.97 -21.42 6.77
C PHE A 80 1.54 -21.80 8.18
N ASP A 81 2.49 -22.34 8.96
CA ASP A 81 2.31 -22.62 10.39
C ASP A 81 2.56 -21.35 11.22
N VAL A 82 1.75 -20.35 10.99
CA VAL A 82 1.76 -19.07 11.73
C VAL A 82 0.34 -18.62 12.11
N HIS A 83 0.23 -18.00 13.24
CA HIS A 83 -1.05 -17.44 13.68
C HIS A 83 -1.33 -16.12 12.97
N LEU A 84 -2.27 -16.12 12.03
CA LEU A 84 -2.68 -14.93 11.29
C LEU A 84 -3.97 -14.35 11.86
N THR A 85 -4.04 -13.03 11.89
CA THR A 85 -5.24 -12.24 12.23
C THR A 85 -5.58 -11.34 11.06
N ILE A 86 -6.87 -11.20 10.74
CA ILE A 86 -7.37 -10.18 9.81
C ILE A 86 -8.24 -9.21 10.59
N SER A 87 -7.95 -7.91 10.48
CA SER A 87 -8.84 -6.86 10.96
C SER A 87 -9.31 -5.99 9.81
N ILE A 88 -10.61 -5.75 9.75
CA ILE A 88 -11.28 -5.09 8.63
C ILE A 88 -11.92 -3.80 9.12
N GLY A 89 -11.74 -2.73 8.37
CA GLY A 89 -12.42 -1.46 8.63
C GLY A 89 -12.82 -0.77 7.34
N PHE A 90 -13.86 0.05 7.40
CA PHE A 90 -14.26 0.88 6.28
C PHE A 90 -14.51 2.32 6.75
N GLY A 91 -14.21 3.28 5.86
CA GLY A 91 -14.28 4.69 6.18
C GLY A 91 -14.48 5.56 4.94
N LYS A 92 -14.64 6.86 5.18
CA LYS A 92 -14.69 7.87 4.10
C LYS A 92 -13.31 8.13 3.52
N SER A 93 -12.26 7.90 4.31
CA SER A 93 -10.87 8.03 3.91
C SER A 93 -10.08 6.76 4.21
N PRO A 94 -8.92 6.54 3.56
CA PRO A 94 -8.03 5.42 3.84
C PRO A 94 -7.59 5.37 5.31
N PHE A 95 -7.26 6.51 5.92
CA PHE A 95 -6.83 6.57 7.30
C PHE A 95 -7.98 6.26 8.28
N GLU A 96 -9.20 6.73 8.02
CA GLU A 96 -10.38 6.35 8.82
C GLU A 96 -10.64 4.84 8.76
N ALA A 97 -10.54 4.23 7.59
CA ALA A 97 -10.68 2.78 7.44
C ALA A 97 -9.60 2.01 8.23
N ASN A 98 -8.34 2.49 8.20
CA ASN A 98 -7.25 1.95 9.00
C ASN A 98 -7.54 2.04 10.51
N LEU A 99 -8.00 3.20 11.00
CA LEU A 99 -8.36 3.36 12.41
C LEU A 99 -9.47 2.41 12.83
N LYS A 100 -10.50 2.25 12.01
CA LYS A 100 -11.61 1.32 12.30
C LYS A 100 -11.17 -0.14 12.27
N ALA A 101 -10.27 -0.54 11.36
CA ALA A 101 -9.69 -1.88 11.38
C ALA A 101 -8.89 -2.12 12.67
N HIS A 102 -8.07 -1.14 13.09
CA HIS A 102 -7.33 -1.19 14.35
C HIS A 102 -8.27 -1.29 15.56
N ASP A 103 -9.29 -0.43 15.64
CA ASP A 103 -10.26 -0.41 16.73
C ASP A 103 -11.11 -1.69 16.80
N GLY A 104 -11.46 -2.24 15.64
CA GLY A 104 -12.17 -3.53 15.55
C GLY A 104 -11.39 -4.66 16.20
N LYS A 105 -10.06 -4.71 16.01
CA LYS A 105 -9.19 -5.68 16.66
C LYS A 105 -8.99 -5.36 18.15
N ARG A 106 -8.69 -4.11 18.49
CA ARG A 106 -8.44 -3.66 19.86
C ARG A 106 -9.64 -3.89 20.79
N ASN A 107 -10.84 -3.65 20.28
CA ASN A 107 -12.09 -3.81 21.03
C ASN A 107 -12.72 -5.21 20.86
N GLU A 108 -11.99 -6.16 20.26
CA GLU A 108 -12.40 -7.55 20.04
C GLU A 108 -13.77 -7.68 19.36
N ILE A 109 -14.06 -6.83 18.36
CA ILE A 109 -15.26 -6.93 17.54
C ILE A 109 -15.10 -8.13 16.61
N ILE A 110 -15.56 -9.30 17.05
CA ILE A 110 -15.35 -10.58 16.40
C ILE A 110 -16.35 -10.74 15.26
N LEU A 111 -15.84 -10.89 14.02
CA LEU A 111 -16.63 -11.29 12.85
C LEU A 111 -16.60 -12.81 12.66
N ASN A 112 -15.43 -13.42 12.87
CA ASN A 112 -15.28 -14.88 12.83
C ASN A 112 -14.19 -15.31 13.81
N LYS A 113 -14.57 -16.03 14.87
CA LYS A 113 -13.66 -16.46 15.93
C LYS A 113 -12.69 -17.57 15.46
N GLU A 114 -13.18 -18.52 14.68
CA GLU A 114 -12.40 -19.67 14.20
C GLU A 114 -11.22 -19.20 13.30
N HIS A 115 -11.45 -18.14 12.54
CA HIS A 115 -10.48 -17.63 11.58
C HIS A 115 -9.77 -16.33 12.04
N ASN A 116 -9.99 -15.90 13.29
CA ASN A 116 -9.39 -14.68 13.86
C ASN A 116 -9.65 -13.44 12.99
N ILE A 117 -10.89 -13.23 12.58
CA ILE A 117 -11.32 -12.08 11.78
C ILE A 117 -12.13 -11.12 12.66
N PHE A 118 -11.74 -9.84 12.63
CA PHE A 118 -12.28 -8.78 13.49
C PHE A 118 -12.68 -7.55 12.68
N GLY A 119 -13.52 -6.69 13.25
CA GLY A 119 -13.83 -5.37 12.76
C GLY A 119 -15.16 -5.26 12.04
N PHE A 120 -15.17 -4.64 10.85
CA PHE A 120 -16.40 -4.25 10.14
C PHE A 120 -16.23 -4.50 8.63
N VAL A 121 -17.18 -5.20 8.03
CA VAL A 121 -17.19 -5.47 6.57
C VAL A 121 -18.29 -4.65 5.91
N ASN A 122 -18.00 -4.04 4.77
CA ASN A 122 -18.98 -3.33 3.96
C ASN A 122 -19.35 -4.06 2.65
N GLY A 123 -18.48 -4.87 2.08
CA GLY A 123 -18.73 -5.69 0.88
C GLY A 123 -19.18 -4.95 -0.39
N LYS A 124 -19.42 -3.65 -0.35
CA LYS A 124 -19.98 -2.86 -1.45
C LYS A 124 -18.91 -2.21 -2.32
N LEU A 125 -19.17 -2.18 -3.64
CA LEU A 125 -18.41 -1.43 -4.64
C LEU A 125 -19.20 -0.17 -5.05
N ASP A 126 -19.58 0.67 -4.09
CA ASP A 126 -20.43 1.84 -4.28
C ASP A 126 -19.66 3.14 -4.52
N SER A 127 -18.35 3.11 -4.41
CA SER A 127 -17.48 4.27 -4.57
C SER A 127 -16.14 3.90 -5.19
N LYS A 128 -15.55 4.83 -5.92
CA LYS A 128 -14.22 4.64 -6.50
C LYS A 128 -13.15 4.74 -5.43
N VAL A 129 -12.10 3.95 -5.60
CA VAL A 129 -10.82 4.04 -4.90
C VAL A 129 -9.90 4.91 -5.73
N SER A 130 -9.18 5.82 -5.08
CA SER A 130 -8.15 6.63 -5.72
C SER A 130 -6.77 6.16 -5.30
N ILE A 131 -5.93 5.86 -6.27
CA ILE A 131 -4.53 5.49 -6.08
C ILE A 131 -3.66 6.53 -6.79
N MET A 132 -2.64 7.04 -6.08
CA MET A 132 -1.58 7.84 -6.67
C MET A 132 -0.31 7.00 -6.73
N HIS A 133 0.29 6.91 -7.90
CA HIS A 133 1.60 6.29 -8.12
C HIS A 133 2.61 7.40 -8.36
N LEU A 134 3.54 7.57 -7.41
CA LEU A 134 4.61 8.56 -7.49
C LEU A 134 5.92 7.88 -7.86
N ASP A 135 6.66 8.51 -8.76
CA ASP A 135 7.91 8.02 -9.35
C ASP A 135 8.95 9.14 -9.32
N VAL A 136 10.19 8.79 -8.96
CA VAL A 136 11.29 9.76 -8.92
C VAL A 136 11.91 9.91 -10.30
N ASN A 137 11.91 11.13 -10.84
CA ASN A 137 12.59 11.41 -12.09
C ASN A 137 14.12 11.38 -11.90
N ASP A 138 14.82 10.88 -12.92
CA ASP A 138 16.28 10.97 -13.06
C ASP A 138 17.07 10.31 -11.90
N LEU A 139 16.50 9.31 -11.23
CA LEU A 139 17.22 8.55 -10.22
C LEU A 139 18.43 7.82 -10.81
N THR A 140 18.34 7.38 -12.06
CA THR A 140 19.43 6.72 -12.80
C THR A 140 20.63 7.65 -12.95
N SER A 141 20.42 8.93 -13.28
CA SER A 141 21.53 9.90 -13.40
C SER A 141 22.17 10.21 -12.05
N LYS A 142 21.39 10.19 -10.95
CA LYS A 142 21.95 10.31 -9.59
C LYS A 142 22.78 9.09 -9.20
N GLY A 143 22.51 7.92 -9.75
CA GLY A 143 23.30 6.70 -9.56
C GLY A 143 24.72 6.78 -10.15
N GLU A 144 25.00 7.72 -11.07
CA GLU A 144 26.34 7.96 -11.57
C GLU A 144 27.26 8.66 -10.56
N THR A 145 26.67 9.41 -9.61
CA THR A 145 27.41 10.21 -8.62
C THR A 145 27.28 9.70 -7.20
N ASN A 146 26.28 8.89 -6.90
CA ASN A 146 25.98 8.36 -5.56
C ASN A 146 26.05 6.83 -5.56
N SER A 147 26.51 6.25 -4.46
CA SER A 147 26.46 4.79 -4.26
C SER A 147 25.03 4.29 -4.13
N PRO A 148 24.77 2.99 -4.35
CA PRO A 148 23.42 2.42 -4.18
C PRO A 148 22.84 2.66 -2.79
N TYR A 149 23.66 2.68 -1.75
CA TYR A 149 23.19 2.91 -0.39
C TYR A 149 22.84 4.38 -0.12
N GLU A 150 23.58 5.33 -0.71
CA GLU A 150 23.23 6.76 -0.64
C GLU A 150 21.90 7.03 -1.36
N ILE A 151 21.67 6.40 -2.52
CA ILE A 151 20.38 6.45 -3.22
C ILE A 151 19.26 5.91 -2.30
N SER A 152 19.47 4.77 -1.64
CA SER A 152 18.49 4.22 -0.70
C SER A 152 18.20 5.19 0.45
N SER A 153 19.21 5.88 0.99
CA SER A 153 19.04 6.89 2.03
C SER A 153 18.18 8.07 1.58
N ILE A 154 18.38 8.55 0.34
CA ILE A 154 17.55 9.60 -0.27
C ILE A 154 16.10 9.13 -0.37
N ILE A 155 15.88 7.92 -0.88
CA ILE A 155 14.54 7.32 -1.06
C ILE A 155 13.82 7.16 0.28
N PHE A 156 14.49 6.68 1.33
CA PHE A 156 13.88 6.55 2.66
C PHE A 156 13.55 7.90 3.29
N SER A 157 14.39 8.92 3.09
CA SER A 157 14.08 10.29 3.50
C SER A 157 12.83 10.82 2.80
N LEU A 158 12.74 10.62 1.48
CA LEU A 158 11.57 10.99 0.68
C LEU A 158 10.31 10.24 1.14
N TYR A 159 10.41 8.93 1.38
CA TYR A 159 9.29 8.13 1.91
C TYR A 159 8.79 8.66 3.26
N SER A 160 9.69 9.03 4.16
CA SER A 160 9.31 9.63 5.46
C SER A 160 8.54 10.95 5.29
N LYS A 161 9.00 11.84 4.40
CA LYS A 161 8.32 13.11 4.11
C LYS A 161 6.94 12.88 3.48
N MET A 162 6.88 11.99 2.49
CA MET A 162 5.65 11.61 1.78
C MET A 162 4.62 11.00 2.73
N SER A 163 5.04 10.05 3.57
CA SER A 163 4.19 9.40 4.55
C SER A 163 3.58 10.41 5.54
N LYS A 164 4.38 11.34 6.08
CA LYS A 164 3.89 12.38 7.00
C LYS A 164 2.93 13.35 6.32
N PHE A 165 3.26 13.79 5.09
CA PHE A 165 2.43 14.74 4.36
C PHE A 165 1.05 14.16 4.03
N PHE A 166 1.01 12.96 3.46
CA PHE A 166 -0.26 12.34 3.06
C PHE A 166 -1.06 11.78 4.22
N LEU A 167 -0.43 11.41 5.34
CA LEU A 167 -1.15 11.04 6.55
C LEU A 167 -2.00 12.21 7.09
N GLN A 168 -1.47 13.46 7.04
CA GLN A 168 -2.22 14.66 7.39
C GLN A 168 -3.38 14.97 6.43
N LYS A 169 -3.44 14.26 5.30
CA LYS A 169 -4.50 14.29 4.29
C LYS A 169 -5.33 13.00 4.29
N ASP A 170 -5.43 12.33 5.44
CA ASP A 170 -6.21 11.11 5.62
C ASP A 170 -5.88 9.97 4.65
N SER A 171 -4.64 9.91 4.17
CA SER A 171 -4.16 8.97 3.15
C SER A 171 -3.02 8.12 3.67
N LEU A 172 -2.77 6.98 3.01
CA LEU A 172 -1.75 6.02 3.42
C LEU A 172 -0.73 5.85 2.29
N THR A 173 0.56 5.95 2.63
CA THR A 173 1.67 5.85 1.69
C THR A 173 2.44 4.56 1.89
N PHE A 174 2.81 3.90 0.79
CA PHE A 174 3.59 2.67 0.80
C PHE A 174 4.76 2.76 -0.18
N PHE A 175 5.91 2.26 0.25
CA PHE A 175 7.09 2.10 -0.59
C PHE A 175 7.01 0.78 -1.35
N MET A 176 7.17 0.83 -2.69
CA MET A 176 7.05 -0.33 -3.56
C MET A 176 8.39 -0.91 -4.00
N GLY A 177 9.47 -0.28 -3.61
CA GLY A 177 10.83 -0.60 -4.04
C GLY A 177 11.34 0.32 -5.15
N GLY A 178 12.65 0.38 -5.30
CA GLY A 178 13.29 1.27 -6.27
C GLY A 178 12.99 2.75 -5.98
N ASP A 179 12.32 3.40 -6.89
CA ASP A 179 11.90 4.81 -6.87
C ASP A 179 10.38 5.00 -6.80
N ASN A 180 9.64 3.91 -6.56
CA ASN A 180 8.19 3.88 -6.69
C ASN A 180 7.48 3.92 -5.34
N PHE A 181 6.47 4.79 -5.23
CA PHE A 181 5.61 4.93 -4.07
C PHE A 181 4.14 4.88 -4.50
N ILE A 182 3.32 4.25 -3.67
CA ILE A 182 1.87 4.24 -3.84
C ILE A 182 1.22 4.95 -2.67
N VAL A 183 0.26 5.83 -2.97
CA VAL A 183 -0.60 6.45 -1.97
C VAL A 183 -2.03 5.99 -2.22
N ILE A 184 -2.64 5.41 -1.20
CA ILE A 184 -4.10 5.24 -1.17
C ILE A 184 -4.65 6.61 -0.80
N ALA A 185 -5.29 7.28 -1.75
CA ALA A 185 -5.54 8.71 -1.66
C ALA A 185 -6.97 9.05 -1.24
N SER A 186 -7.08 10.03 -0.35
CA SER A 186 -8.30 10.81 -0.16
C SER A 186 -8.44 11.87 -1.25
N GLU A 187 -9.60 12.52 -1.34
CA GLU A 187 -9.79 13.66 -2.25
C GLU A 187 -8.88 14.84 -1.89
N ASP A 188 -8.58 15.05 -0.60
CA ASP A 188 -7.70 16.13 -0.15
C ASP A 188 -6.23 15.86 -0.53
N ALA A 189 -5.80 14.61 -0.45
CA ALA A 189 -4.47 14.20 -0.91
C ALA A 189 -4.29 14.41 -2.42
N LYS A 190 -5.29 14.05 -3.23
CA LYS A 190 -5.25 14.30 -4.69
C LYS A 190 -5.09 15.78 -5.02
N LYS A 191 -5.88 16.64 -4.37
CA LYS A 191 -5.80 18.10 -4.56
C LYS A 191 -4.47 18.70 -4.11
N SER A 192 -3.80 18.05 -3.17
CA SER A 192 -2.57 18.55 -2.54
C SER A 192 -1.29 17.97 -3.15
N VAL A 193 -1.37 17.00 -4.09
CA VAL A 193 -0.19 16.30 -4.59
C VAL A 193 0.77 17.23 -5.36
N GLN A 194 0.25 18.18 -6.15
CA GLN A 194 1.10 19.17 -6.83
C GLN A 194 1.91 20.00 -5.83
N ASN A 195 1.26 20.48 -4.76
CA ASN A 195 1.96 21.21 -3.70
C ASN A 195 3.06 20.36 -3.04
N PHE A 196 2.82 19.06 -2.84
CA PHE A 196 3.86 18.16 -2.33
C PHE A 196 5.05 18.07 -3.28
N ILE A 197 4.78 17.90 -4.58
CA ILE A 197 5.82 17.85 -5.63
C ILE A 197 6.66 19.13 -5.63
N ASP A 198 6.01 20.29 -5.55
CA ASP A 198 6.67 21.60 -5.53
C ASP A 198 7.58 21.75 -4.30
N ILE A 199 7.12 21.33 -3.11
CA ILE A 199 7.93 21.33 -1.88
C ILE A 199 9.18 20.45 -2.04
N ILE A 200 9.04 19.20 -2.50
CA ILE A 200 10.16 18.28 -2.67
C ILE A 200 11.15 18.80 -3.71
N LYS A 201 10.65 19.39 -4.79
CA LYS A 201 11.49 20.01 -5.83
C LYS A 201 12.27 21.21 -5.30
N SER A 202 11.63 22.04 -4.46
CA SER A 202 12.26 23.21 -3.85
C SER A 202 13.31 22.81 -2.80
N ASP A 203 12.95 21.91 -1.88
CA ASP A 203 13.75 21.62 -0.69
C ASP A 203 14.84 20.57 -0.95
N ASP A 204 14.49 19.49 -1.65
CA ASP A 204 15.36 18.33 -1.84
C ASP A 204 16.01 18.28 -3.22
N LYS A 205 15.59 19.16 -4.15
CA LYS A 205 16.02 19.13 -5.57
C LYS A 205 15.72 17.76 -6.23
N ILE A 206 14.59 17.17 -5.84
CA ILE A 206 14.09 15.91 -6.39
C ILE A 206 12.85 16.23 -7.22
N SER A 207 12.81 15.75 -8.44
CA SER A 207 11.66 15.86 -9.33
C SER A 207 10.82 14.58 -9.22
N LEU A 208 9.51 14.74 -9.09
CA LEU A 208 8.56 13.64 -9.01
C LEU A 208 7.54 13.71 -10.15
N ASN A 209 7.08 12.56 -10.60
CA ASN A 209 5.86 12.45 -11.38
C ASN A 209 4.79 11.73 -10.54
N CYS A 210 3.53 12.04 -10.78
CA CYS A 210 2.41 11.39 -10.14
C CYS A 210 1.34 10.98 -11.16
N GLY A 211 1.11 9.69 -11.28
CA GLY A 211 -0.06 9.16 -11.98
C GLY A 211 -1.19 8.90 -10.98
N ILE A 212 -2.37 9.44 -11.25
CA ILE A 212 -3.57 9.21 -10.45
C ILE A 212 -4.52 8.28 -11.21
N GLY A 213 -5.03 7.26 -10.53
CA GLY A 213 -6.02 6.35 -11.09
C GLY A 213 -7.22 6.19 -10.15
N ASN A 214 -8.43 6.30 -10.71
CA ASN A 214 -9.68 6.10 -9.98
C ASN A 214 -10.44 4.93 -10.58
N GLY A 215 -10.65 3.88 -9.78
CA GLY A 215 -11.34 2.66 -10.18
C GLY A 215 -12.27 2.14 -9.10
N TYR A 216 -13.20 1.26 -9.43
CA TYR A 216 -14.09 0.63 -8.45
C TYR A 216 -13.35 -0.41 -7.60
N THR A 217 -12.35 -1.07 -8.17
CA THR A 217 -11.43 -1.95 -7.43
C THR A 217 -10.06 -1.30 -7.30
N SER A 218 -9.32 -1.65 -6.25
CA SER A 218 -7.97 -1.12 -6.05
C SER A 218 -7.00 -1.55 -7.16
N ARG A 219 -7.22 -2.75 -7.73
CA ARG A 219 -6.40 -3.23 -8.85
C ARG A 219 -6.67 -2.44 -10.13
N GLU A 220 -7.91 -2.06 -10.40
CA GLU A 220 -8.26 -1.17 -11.50
C GLU A 220 -7.65 0.22 -11.30
N ALA A 221 -7.78 0.78 -10.08
CA ALA A 221 -7.24 2.09 -9.76
C ALA A 221 -5.71 2.15 -9.94
N VAL A 222 -4.96 1.16 -9.44
CA VAL A 222 -3.49 1.16 -9.62
C VAL A 222 -3.09 0.98 -11.08
N LYS A 223 -3.82 0.17 -11.85
CA LYS A 223 -3.59 0.03 -13.31
C LYS A 223 -3.75 1.37 -14.02
N LEU A 224 -4.77 2.15 -13.67
CA LEU A 224 -5.00 3.48 -14.22
C LEU A 224 -3.92 4.47 -13.76
N ALA A 225 -3.49 4.41 -12.50
CA ALA A 225 -2.39 5.24 -11.99
C ALA A 225 -1.07 4.97 -12.72
N THR A 226 -0.73 3.72 -12.96
CA THR A 226 0.46 3.35 -13.75
C THR A 226 0.34 3.83 -15.19
N LYS A 227 -0.83 3.65 -15.83
CA LYS A 227 -1.08 4.17 -17.17
C LYS A 227 -0.96 5.71 -17.24
N SER A 228 -1.36 6.41 -16.17
CA SER A 228 -1.17 7.86 -16.06
C SER A 228 0.30 8.26 -16.06
N LEU A 229 1.16 7.54 -15.33
CA LEU A 229 2.62 7.74 -15.37
C LEU A 229 3.20 7.47 -16.76
N ASP A 230 2.77 6.39 -17.41
CA ASP A 230 3.22 6.07 -18.77
C ASP A 230 2.83 7.17 -19.75
N THR A 231 1.64 7.74 -19.62
CA THR A 231 1.20 8.91 -20.42
C THR A 231 2.11 10.13 -20.20
N ILE A 232 2.54 10.41 -18.95
CA ILE A 232 3.49 11.50 -18.66
C ILE A 232 4.83 11.24 -19.40
N ARG A 233 5.31 9.99 -19.40
CA ARG A 233 6.55 9.60 -20.08
C ARG A 233 6.42 9.73 -21.59
N GLU A 234 5.31 9.30 -22.17
CA GLU A 234 5.04 9.44 -23.62
C GLU A 234 5.01 10.92 -24.06
N ILE A 235 4.39 11.80 -23.26
CA ILE A 235 4.36 13.25 -23.52
C ILE A 235 5.79 13.81 -23.50
N ARG A 236 6.60 13.45 -22.49
CA ARG A 236 8.01 13.86 -22.40
C ARG A 236 8.79 13.42 -23.64
N ASP A 237 8.66 12.14 -24.02
CA ASP A 237 9.43 11.55 -25.10
C ASP A 237 9.02 12.10 -26.49
N SER A 238 7.82 12.68 -26.59
CA SER A 238 7.35 13.43 -27.77
C SER A 238 7.95 14.84 -27.88
N GLY A 239 8.78 15.27 -26.93
CA GLY A 239 9.38 16.61 -26.89
C GLY A 239 8.42 17.72 -26.45
N LYS A 240 7.24 17.37 -25.93
CA LYS A 240 6.27 18.34 -25.40
C LYS A 240 6.53 18.62 -23.92
N GLU A 241 6.07 19.76 -23.44
CA GLU A 241 6.05 20.04 -22.01
C GLU A 241 5.16 19.03 -21.30
N LYS A 242 5.74 18.27 -20.38
CA LYS A 242 5.04 17.21 -19.65
C LYS A 242 4.39 17.76 -18.37
N PRO A 243 3.18 17.35 -17.99
CA PRO A 243 2.68 17.59 -16.67
C PRO A 243 3.43 16.76 -15.62
N GLU A 244 3.52 17.21 -14.39
CA GLU A 244 4.04 16.42 -13.27
C GLU A 244 2.96 15.51 -12.68
N VAL A 245 1.68 15.84 -12.89
CA VAL A 245 0.52 15.06 -12.42
C VAL A 245 -0.42 14.76 -13.59
N TYR A 246 -0.85 13.51 -13.72
CA TYR A 246 -1.85 13.09 -14.72
C TYR A 246 -2.88 12.16 -14.08
N GLU A 247 -4.15 12.30 -14.44
CA GLU A 247 -5.25 11.54 -13.82
C GLU A 247 -6.10 10.81 -14.85
N LEU A 248 -6.38 9.53 -14.57
CA LEU A 248 -7.30 8.70 -15.35
C LEU A 248 -8.39 8.11 -14.44
N SER A 249 -9.59 7.94 -14.99
CA SER A 249 -10.73 7.31 -14.32
C SER A 249 -11.41 6.32 -15.23
N CYS A 250 -11.96 5.24 -14.68
CA CYS A 250 -12.90 4.34 -15.37
C CYS A 250 -14.26 4.97 -15.50
#